data_02d179e27eec60d7efcd6d5e1e3b3743
#
_entry.id   02d179e27eec60d7efcd6d5e1e3b3743
#
_cell.length_a   1.000
_cell.length_b   1.000
_cell.length_c   1.000
_cell.angle_alpha   90.00
_cell.angle_beta   90.00
_cell.angle_gamma   90.00
#
_symmetry.space_group_name_H-M   'P 1'
#
loop_
_entity.id
_entity.type
_entity.pdbx_description
1 polymer ?
#
loop_
_entity_poly.entity_id
_entity_poly.type
_entity_poly.pdbx_seq_one_letter_code
_entity_poly.pdbx_strand_id
1 'polypeptide(L)'
;MTITKAILCCALLAGFTGLAAPKAVAQSDDDKKFLANAAQADKNEIALSEVAEQKATNPAVKAFAEKMVREHKEMSESMKPFAEKWGINPPVEVDSDHQKELDKLNGLSGKDFDKEYMDQMVSDHSKALDAFTDEAKDTKDAKFKAAVLKGKTRVAAHKNMAYDLKKKL
;
A
#
# COMPACT_ATOMS: atom_id res chain seq x y z
N MET A 1 -30.63 47.74 67.97
CA MET A 1 -29.42 47.89 67.12
C MET A 1 -29.20 46.57 66.47
N THR A 2 -29.68 46.40 65.26
CA THR A 2 -29.65 45.12 64.56
C THR A 2 -28.77 45.29 63.29
N ILE A 3 -27.63 44.62 63.22
CA ILE A 3 -26.69 44.73 62.12
C ILE A 3 -27.02 43.63 61.15
N THR A 4 -27.48 43.97 59.96
CA THR A 4 -27.78 43.06 58.85
C THR A 4 -26.48 42.79 58.05
N LYS A 5 -26.01 41.54 58.06
CA LYS A 5 -24.88 41.11 57.21
C LYS A 5 -25.38 40.75 55.81
N ALA A 6 -24.94 41.52 54.83
CA ALA A 6 -25.14 41.20 53.43
C ALA A 6 -24.16 40.11 53.01
N ILE A 7 -24.68 39.00 52.51
CA ILE A 7 -23.86 37.90 51.90
C ILE A 7 -23.75 38.18 50.41
N LEU A 8 -22.51 38.43 49.95
CA LEU A 8 -22.17 38.62 48.54
C LEU A 8 -21.93 37.23 47.90
N CYS A 9 -22.89 36.77 47.08
CA CYS A 9 -22.74 35.54 46.31
C CYS A 9 -21.94 35.84 45.06
N CYS A 10 -20.65 35.40 45.02
CA CYS A 10 -19.86 35.36 43.80
C CYS A 10 -20.25 34.15 42.99
N ALA A 11 -20.97 34.35 41.89
CA ALA A 11 -21.23 33.30 40.89
C ALA A 11 -19.98 33.13 40.02
N LEU A 12 -19.27 32.03 40.23
CA LEU A 12 -18.19 31.58 39.34
C LEU A 12 -18.80 31.00 38.06
N LEU A 13 -18.77 31.76 36.96
CA LEU A 13 -19.04 31.27 35.61
C LEU A 13 -17.84 30.41 35.18
N ALA A 14 -17.95 29.10 35.35
CA ALA A 14 -17.03 28.15 34.73
C ALA A 14 -17.27 28.12 33.22
N GLY A 15 -16.42 28.82 32.46
CA GLY A 15 -16.40 28.77 31.00
C GLY A 15 -15.99 27.36 30.53
N PHE A 16 -16.97 26.58 30.08
CA PHE A 16 -16.74 25.29 29.46
C PHE A 16 -16.20 25.53 28.03
N THR A 17 -14.89 25.66 27.88
CA THR A 17 -14.26 25.62 26.56
C THR A 17 -14.34 24.21 26.03
N GLY A 18 -15.42 23.94 25.26
CA GLY A 18 -15.56 22.68 24.56
C GLY A 18 -14.41 22.51 23.56
N LEU A 19 -13.45 21.68 23.88
CA LEU A 19 -12.53 21.16 22.86
C LEU A 19 -13.37 20.39 21.83
N ALA A 20 -13.59 21.00 20.67
CA ALA A 20 -14.17 20.30 19.55
C ALA A 20 -13.23 19.13 19.18
N ALA A 21 -13.66 17.90 19.43
CA ALA A 21 -12.93 16.73 18.95
C ALA A 21 -12.76 16.85 17.43
N PRO A 22 -11.57 16.56 16.87
CA PRO A 22 -11.39 16.59 15.44
C PRO A 22 -12.40 15.62 14.81
N LYS A 23 -13.24 16.15 13.90
CA LYS A 23 -14.16 15.31 13.11
C LYS A 23 -13.31 14.25 12.41
N ALA A 24 -13.58 12.99 12.69
CA ALA A 24 -12.99 11.90 11.94
C ALA A 24 -13.35 12.13 10.45
N VAL A 25 -12.36 12.34 9.63
CA VAL A 25 -12.55 12.41 8.18
C VAL A 25 -12.98 11.00 7.76
N ALA A 26 -14.21 10.87 7.28
CA ALA A 26 -14.67 9.61 6.71
C ALA A 26 -13.79 9.35 5.46
N GLN A 27 -13.21 8.13 5.38
CA GLN A 27 -12.47 7.78 4.19
C GLN A 27 -13.40 7.75 2.97
N SER A 28 -12.87 8.15 1.82
CA SER A 28 -13.60 8.15 0.57
C SER A 28 -13.75 6.72 0.01
N ASP A 29 -14.71 6.51 -0.88
CA ASP A 29 -14.81 5.24 -1.62
C ASP A 29 -13.60 5.04 -2.55
N ASP A 30 -12.94 6.12 -2.97
CA ASP A 30 -11.70 6.08 -3.74
C ASP A 30 -10.54 5.55 -2.90
N ASP A 31 -10.36 6.00 -1.64
CA ASP A 31 -9.36 5.44 -0.71
C ASP A 31 -9.56 3.92 -0.54
N LYS A 32 -10.81 3.47 -0.40
CA LYS A 32 -11.12 2.03 -0.26
C LYS A 32 -10.80 1.26 -1.53
N LYS A 33 -11.17 1.81 -2.68
CA LYS A 33 -10.89 1.21 -3.99
C LYS A 33 -9.39 1.11 -4.22
N PHE A 34 -8.65 2.18 -3.95
CA PHE A 34 -7.20 2.15 -4.03
C PHE A 34 -6.60 1.06 -3.15
N LEU A 35 -7.02 0.98 -1.88
CA LEU A 35 -6.51 -0.03 -0.94
C LEU A 35 -6.81 -1.45 -1.39
N ALA A 36 -8.01 -1.72 -1.91
CA ALA A 36 -8.37 -3.02 -2.46
C ALA A 36 -7.51 -3.39 -3.68
N ASN A 37 -7.29 -2.43 -4.58
CA ASN A 37 -6.44 -2.63 -5.76
C ASN A 37 -4.96 -2.83 -5.37
N ALA A 38 -4.45 -2.09 -4.38
CA ALA A 38 -3.09 -2.26 -3.89
C ALA A 38 -2.89 -3.64 -3.24
N ALA A 39 -3.89 -4.13 -2.48
CA ALA A 39 -3.86 -5.48 -1.92
C ALA A 39 -3.87 -6.56 -3.02
N GLN A 40 -4.62 -6.35 -4.11
CA GLN A 40 -4.62 -7.26 -5.27
C GLN A 40 -3.28 -7.23 -5.98
N ALA A 41 -2.67 -6.05 -6.16
CA ALA A 41 -1.34 -5.93 -6.75
C ALA A 41 -0.28 -6.65 -5.91
N ASP A 42 -0.28 -6.47 -4.58
CA ASP A 42 0.63 -7.20 -3.69
C ASP A 42 0.47 -8.73 -3.83
N LYS A 43 -0.77 -9.24 -3.91
CA LYS A 43 -1.04 -10.67 -4.12
C LYS A 43 -0.47 -11.17 -5.44
N ASN A 44 -0.67 -10.42 -6.53
CA ASN A 44 -0.17 -10.74 -7.86
C ASN A 44 1.37 -10.78 -7.88
N GLU A 45 2.01 -9.74 -7.35
CA GLU A 45 3.46 -9.59 -7.29
C GLU A 45 4.12 -10.70 -6.46
N ILE A 46 3.52 -11.09 -5.34
CA ILE A 46 4.00 -12.20 -4.53
C ILE A 46 3.95 -13.50 -5.34
N ALA A 47 2.84 -13.80 -6.01
CA ALA A 47 2.68 -15.04 -6.77
C ALA A 47 3.66 -15.14 -7.95
N LEU A 48 3.80 -14.07 -8.74
CA LEU A 48 4.77 -14.02 -9.85
C LEU A 48 6.21 -14.20 -9.34
N SER A 49 6.52 -13.54 -8.22
CA SER A 49 7.87 -13.57 -7.67
C SER A 49 8.19 -14.92 -7.00
N GLU A 50 7.23 -15.60 -6.38
CA GLU A 50 7.44 -16.97 -5.85
C GLU A 50 7.76 -17.97 -6.99
N VAL A 51 7.19 -17.81 -8.18
CA VAL A 51 7.60 -18.58 -9.37
C VAL A 51 9.01 -18.20 -9.81
N ALA A 52 9.35 -16.91 -9.79
CA ALA A 52 10.67 -16.44 -10.20
C ALA A 52 11.79 -16.85 -9.23
N GLU A 53 11.53 -16.95 -7.92
CA GLU A 53 12.45 -17.52 -6.94
C GLU A 53 12.92 -18.94 -7.32
N GLN A 54 12.03 -19.72 -7.94
CA GLN A 54 12.31 -21.11 -8.30
C GLN A 54 12.91 -21.25 -9.69
N LYS A 55 12.44 -20.45 -10.67
CA LYS A 55 12.74 -20.64 -12.10
C LYS A 55 13.79 -19.70 -12.66
N ALA A 56 14.05 -18.55 -12.03
CA ALA A 56 15.04 -17.60 -12.53
C ALA A 56 16.44 -18.22 -12.59
N THR A 57 17.11 -18.06 -13.73
CA THR A 57 18.47 -18.56 -13.97
C THR A 57 19.53 -17.50 -13.72
N ASN A 58 19.19 -16.22 -13.87
CA ASN A 58 20.08 -15.13 -13.51
C ASN A 58 20.04 -14.89 -11.98
N PRO A 59 21.18 -14.99 -11.28
CA PRO A 59 21.20 -14.83 -9.82
C PRO A 59 20.68 -13.49 -9.33
N ALA A 60 20.86 -12.41 -10.12
CA ALA A 60 20.36 -11.09 -9.75
C ALA A 60 18.83 -11.00 -9.91
N VAL A 61 18.24 -11.67 -10.89
CA VAL A 61 16.77 -11.79 -11.05
C VAL A 61 16.20 -12.60 -9.90
N LYS A 62 16.83 -13.72 -9.53
CA LYS A 62 16.40 -14.53 -8.39
C LYS A 62 16.44 -13.73 -7.08
N ALA A 63 17.52 -13.02 -6.80
CA ALA A 63 17.63 -12.17 -5.61
C ALA A 63 16.61 -11.02 -5.61
N PHE A 64 16.27 -10.47 -6.79
CA PHE A 64 15.18 -9.49 -6.93
C PHE A 64 13.84 -10.12 -6.59
N ALA A 65 13.53 -11.33 -7.09
CA ALA A 65 12.28 -12.03 -6.81
C ALA A 65 12.11 -12.30 -5.29
N GLU A 66 13.15 -12.82 -4.62
CA GLU A 66 13.17 -13.01 -3.16
C GLU A 66 12.89 -11.70 -2.40
N LYS A 67 13.43 -10.59 -2.90
CA LYS A 67 13.15 -9.26 -2.34
C LYS A 67 11.70 -8.86 -2.57
N MET A 68 11.12 -9.09 -3.74
CA MET A 68 9.73 -8.75 -4.04
C MET A 68 8.77 -9.51 -3.13
N VAL A 69 8.94 -10.83 -2.99
CA VAL A 69 8.10 -11.64 -2.09
C VAL A 69 8.11 -11.07 -0.66
N ARG A 70 9.30 -10.79 -0.13
CA ARG A 70 9.43 -10.26 1.24
C ARG A 70 8.78 -8.89 1.37
N GLU A 71 9.10 -7.96 0.48
CA GLU A 71 8.71 -6.57 0.63
C GLU A 71 7.23 -6.32 0.30
N HIS A 72 6.61 -7.08 -0.61
CA HIS A 72 5.17 -7.03 -0.85
C HIS A 72 4.38 -7.65 0.32
N LYS A 73 4.88 -8.72 0.97
CA LYS A 73 4.29 -9.21 2.23
C LYS A 73 4.33 -8.13 3.34
N GLU A 74 5.45 -7.41 3.48
CA GLU A 74 5.55 -6.29 4.42
C GLU A 74 4.61 -5.12 4.06
N MET A 75 4.43 -4.82 2.77
CA MET A 75 3.51 -3.78 2.31
C MET A 75 2.06 -4.14 2.65
N SER A 76 1.63 -5.36 2.36
CA SER A 76 0.32 -5.88 2.74
C SER A 76 0.08 -5.77 4.25
N GLU A 77 1.02 -6.20 5.09
CA GLU A 77 0.89 -6.09 6.55
C GLU A 77 0.80 -4.62 7.01
N SER A 78 1.53 -3.70 6.37
CA SER A 78 1.48 -2.27 6.70
C SER A 78 0.14 -1.61 6.38
N MET A 79 -0.59 -2.13 5.39
CA MET A 79 -1.91 -1.64 4.97
C MET A 79 -3.08 -2.33 5.69
N LYS A 80 -2.83 -3.48 6.32
CA LYS A 80 -3.83 -4.28 7.02
C LYS A 80 -4.68 -3.51 8.04
N PRO A 81 -4.14 -2.60 8.89
CA PRO A 81 -4.97 -1.84 9.83
C PRO A 81 -6.02 -0.97 9.14
N PHE A 82 -5.74 -0.47 7.93
CA PHE A 82 -6.72 0.29 7.14
C PHE A 82 -7.76 -0.64 6.53
N ALA A 83 -7.33 -1.79 5.98
CA ALA A 83 -8.23 -2.79 5.41
C ALA A 83 -9.25 -3.30 6.44
N GLU A 84 -8.79 -3.67 7.63
CA GLU A 84 -9.64 -4.10 8.75
C GLU A 84 -10.63 -2.99 9.16
N LYS A 85 -10.13 -1.78 9.35
CA LYS A 85 -10.96 -0.62 9.73
C LYS A 85 -12.04 -0.31 8.69
N TRP A 86 -11.76 -0.54 7.41
CA TRP A 86 -12.64 -0.18 6.29
C TRP A 86 -13.45 -1.35 5.75
N GLY A 87 -13.31 -2.54 6.35
CA GLY A 87 -14.05 -3.74 5.96
C GLY A 87 -13.65 -4.29 4.60
N ILE A 88 -12.38 -4.12 4.22
CA ILE A 88 -11.82 -4.64 2.96
C ILE A 88 -11.19 -6.00 3.25
N ASN A 89 -11.69 -7.03 2.57
CA ASN A 89 -11.11 -8.36 2.64
C ASN A 89 -9.89 -8.46 1.71
N PRO A 90 -8.80 -9.10 2.15
CA PRO A 90 -7.66 -9.34 1.27
C PRO A 90 -8.07 -10.30 0.14
N PRO A 91 -7.47 -10.15 -1.06
CA PRO A 91 -7.72 -11.07 -2.17
C PRO A 91 -7.16 -12.46 -1.84
N VAL A 92 -7.91 -13.49 -2.21
CA VAL A 92 -7.52 -14.90 -2.02
C VAL A 92 -6.68 -15.38 -3.19
N GLU A 93 -7.08 -15.02 -4.42
CA GLU A 93 -6.47 -15.45 -5.67
C GLU A 93 -5.81 -14.27 -6.41
N VAL A 94 -4.91 -14.58 -7.32
CA VAL A 94 -4.44 -13.62 -8.32
C VAL A 94 -5.58 -13.24 -9.26
N ASP A 95 -5.52 -12.06 -9.86
CA ASP A 95 -6.51 -11.69 -10.86
C ASP A 95 -6.30 -12.44 -12.20
N SER A 96 -7.29 -12.36 -13.09
CA SER A 96 -7.29 -13.12 -14.34
C SER A 96 -6.14 -12.78 -15.29
N ASP A 97 -5.63 -11.56 -15.26
CA ASP A 97 -4.54 -11.16 -16.15
C ASP A 97 -3.21 -11.65 -15.62
N HIS A 98 -3.00 -11.58 -14.33
CA HIS A 98 -1.79 -12.14 -13.69
C HIS A 98 -1.81 -13.67 -13.66
N GLN A 99 -2.99 -14.32 -13.67
CA GLN A 99 -3.05 -15.77 -13.88
C GLN A 99 -2.53 -16.17 -15.28
N LYS A 100 -2.89 -15.42 -16.33
CA LYS A 100 -2.35 -15.65 -17.69
C LYS A 100 -0.83 -15.44 -17.73
N GLU A 101 -0.35 -14.43 -17.01
CA GLU A 101 1.10 -14.18 -16.91
C GLU A 101 1.84 -15.29 -16.15
N LEU A 102 1.25 -15.80 -15.07
CA LEU A 102 1.76 -17.00 -14.38
C LEU A 102 1.84 -18.21 -15.31
N ASP A 103 0.78 -18.45 -16.09
CA ASP A 103 0.74 -19.55 -17.05
C ASP A 103 1.83 -19.39 -18.12
N LYS A 104 2.03 -18.17 -18.62
CA LYS A 104 3.10 -17.84 -19.58
C LYS A 104 4.47 -18.06 -18.97
N LEU A 105 4.76 -17.54 -17.79
CA LEU A 105 6.03 -17.71 -17.07
C LEU A 105 6.31 -19.19 -16.79
N ASN A 106 5.28 -19.96 -16.45
CA ASN A 106 5.43 -21.41 -16.24
C ASN A 106 5.84 -22.17 -17.51
N GLY A 107 5.48 -21.68 -18.69
CA GLY A 107 5.91 -22.22 -19.99
C GLY A 107 7.31 -21.81 -20.41
N LEU A 108 7.94 -20.82 -19.76
CA LEU A 108 9.25 -20.29 -20.09
C LEU A 108 10.35 -20.87 -19.20
N SER A 109 11.61 -20.75 -19.66
CA SER A 109 12.80 -21.13 -18.91
C SER A 109 14.03 -20.32 -19.35
N GLY A 110 15.10 -20.35 -18.54
CA GLY A 110 16.35 -19.70 -18.87
C GLY A 110 16.21 -18.19 -19.06
N LYS A 111 16.90 -17.65 -20.05
CA LYS A 111 16.90 -16.21 -20.33
C LYS A 111 15.53 -15.66 -20.75
N ASP A 112 14.71 -16.45 -21.41
CA ASP A 112 13.37 -16.01 -21.84
C ASP A 112 12.46 -15.83 -20.63
N PHE A 113 12.56 -16.72 -19.64
CA PHE A 113 11.88 -16.55 -18.35
C PHE A 113 12.35 -15.27 -17.63
N ASP A 114 13.68 -15.14 -17.45
CA ASP A 114 14.25 -13.99 -16.73
C ASP A 114 13.80 -12.66 -17.35
N LYS A 115 13.82 -12.60 -18.68
CA LYS A 115 13.44 -11.40 -19.43
C LYS A 115 11.94 -11.08 -19.30
N GLU A 116 11.07 -12.08 -19.46
CA GLU A 116 9.62 -11.90 -19.36
C GLU A 116 9.23 -11.46 -17.96
N TYR A 117 9.77 -12.11 -16.92
CA TYR A 117 9.51 -11.71 -15.54
C TYR A 117 9.92 -10.25 -15.28
N MET A 118 11.11 -9.84 -15.73
CA MET A 118 11.56 -8.45 -15.54
C MET A 118 10.74 -7.45 -16.36
N ASP A 119 10.23 -7.84 -17.54
CA ASP A 119 9.32 -7.00 -18.32
C ASP A 119 8.02 -6.76 -17.59
N GLN A 120 7.44 -7.80 -17.00
CA GLN A 120 6.23 -7.70 -16.20
C GLN A 120 6.47 -6.82 -14.95
N MET A 121 7.56 -7.05 -14.22
CA MET A 121 7.90 -6.24 -13.04
C MET A 121 8.01 -4.75 -13.36
N VAL A 122 8.64 -4.37 -14.48
CA VAL A 122 8.72 -2.97 -14.91
C VAL A 122 7.34 -2.40 -15.24
N SER A 123 6.50 -3.17 -15.91
CA SER A 123 5.13 -2.77 -16.28
C SER A 123 4.28 -2.50 -15.04
N ASP A 124 4.20 -3.45 -14.15
CA ASP A 124 3.28 -3.40 -13.01
C ASP A 124 3.71 -2.36 -11.97
N HIS A 125 5.01 -2.29 -11.68
CA HIS A 125 5.52 -1.24 -10.80
C HIS A 125 5.39 0.16 -11.41
N SER A 126 5.31 0.31 -12.74
CA SER A 126 5.01 1.60 -13.36
C SER A 126 3.57 2.01 -13.11
N LYS A 127 2.61 1.10 -13.36
CA LYS A 127 1.18 1.32 -13.08
C LYS A 127 0.94 1.59 -11.60
N ALA A 128 1.55 0.79 -10.73
CA ALA A 128 1.45 0.96 -9.28
C ALA A 128 1.97 2.33 -8.84
N LEU A 129 3.12 2.78 -9.36
CA LEU A 129 3.70 4.08 -9.00
C LEU A 129 2.76 5.24 -9.38
N ASP A 130 2.09 5.16 -10.52
CA ASP A 130 1.10 6.16 -10.94
C ASP A 130 -0.09 6.15 -9.96
N ALA A 131 -0.65 4.98 -9.64
CA ALA A 131 -1.76 4.84 -8.70
C ALA A 131 -1.41 5.37 -7.30
N PHE A 132 -0.24 5.01 -6.75
CA PHE A 132 0.23 5.52 -5.47
C PHE A 132 0.48 7.04 -5.49
N THR A 133 0.88 7.58 -6.66
CA THR A 133 1.12 9.01 -6.82
C THR A 133 -0.18 9.79 -6.79
N ASP A 134 -1.21 9.30 -7.44
CA ASP A 134 -2.51 9.95 -7.49
C ASP A 134 -3.21 9.85 -6.14
N GLU A 135 -3.22 8.67 -5.52
CA GLU A 135 -3.78 8.50 -4.18
C GLU A 135 -3.12 9.41 -3.14
N ALA A 136 -1.79 9.56 -3.19
CA ALA A 136 -1.07 10.45 -2.28
C ALA A 136 -1.48 11.94 -2.42
N LYS A 137 -1.97 12.36 -3.59
CA LYS A 137 -2.51 13.72 -3.80
C LYS A 137 -3.94 13.84 -3.26
N ASP A 138 -4.75 12.82 -3.50
CA ASP A 138 -6.21 12.89 -3.40
C ASP A 138 -6.74 12.55 -2.01
N THR A 139 -6.16 11.56 -1.32
CA THR A 139 -6.60 11.17 0.03
C THR A 139 -6.51 12.30 1.05
N LYS A 140 -7.57 12.42 1.87
CA LYS A 140 -7.70 13.39 2.97
C LYS A 140 -7.39 12.78 4.35
N ASP A 141 -7.28 11.45 4.44
CA ASP A 141 -6.85 10.78 5.67
C ASP A 141 -5.33 10.90 5.82
N ALA A 142 -4.87 11.71 6.78
CA ALA A 142 -3.45 11.98 6.97
C ALA A 142 -2.63 10.73 7.33
N LYS A 143 -3.22 9.77 8.05
CA LYS A 143 -2.54 8.51 8.42
C LYS A 143 -2.43 7.60 7.21
N PHE A 144 -3.50 7.49 6.42
CA PHE A 144 -3.48 6.72 5.18
C PHE A 144 -2.52 7.35 4.17
N LYS A 145 -2.54 8.67 4.00
CA LYS A 145 -1.59 9.39 3.16
C LYS A 145 -0.12 9.08 3.51
N ALA A 146 0.21 9.05 4.79
CA ALA A 146 1.56 8.70 5.22
C ALA A 146 1.94 7.25 4.83
N ALA A 147 1.01 6.30 4.95
CA ALA A 147 1.21 4.92 4.52
C ALA A 147 1.36 4.81 3.00
N VAL A 148 0.49 5.51 2.24
CA VAL A 148 0.56 5.58 0.76
C VAL A 148 1.90 6.16 0.29
N LEU A 149 2.39 7.24 0.89
CA LEU A 149 3.68 7.84 0.55
C LEU A 149 4.86 6.89 0.82
N LYS A 150 4.80 6.11 1.91
CA LYS A 150 5.79 5.08 2.20
C LYS A 150 5.76 3.97 1.16
N GLY A 151 4.56 3.49 0.79
CA GLY A 151 4.36 2.51 -0.29
C GLY A 151 4.89 3.03 -1.62
N LYS A 152 4.53 4.26 -2.01
CA LYS A 152 5.04 4.93 -3.22
C LYS A 152 6.56 4.90 -3.31
N THR A 153 7.25 5.22 -2.21
CA THR A 153 8.72 5.21 -2.19
C THR A 153 9.28 3.83 -2.45
N ARG A 154 8.67 2.78 -1.89
CA ARG A 154 9.08 1.39 -2.09
C ARG A 154 8.82 0.92 -3.52
N VAL A 155 7.63 1.19 -4.06
CA VAL A 155 7.27 0.88 -5.45
C VAL A 155 8.22 1.55 -6.44
N ALA A 156 8.57 2.82 -6.22
CA ALA A 156 9.54 3.53 -7.05
C ALA A 156 10.94 2.87 -7.02
N ALA A 157 11.38 2.42 -5.85
CA ALA A 157 12.64 1.69 -5.72
C ALA A 157 12.61 0.33 -6.45
N HIS A 158 11.52 -0.42 -6.34
CA HIS A 158 11.32 -1.69 -7.05
C HIS A 158 11.35 -1.49 -8.57
N LYS A 159 10.59 -0.50 -9.07
CA LYS A 159 10.58 -0.15 -10.50
C LYS A 159 11.98 0.15 -11.02
N ASN A 160 12.75 0.96 -10.30
CA ASN A 160 14.12 1.32 -10.74
C ASN A 160 15.03 0.09 -10.75
N MET A 161 14.96 -0.75 -9.72
CA MET A 161 15.72 -2.01 -9.68
C MET A 161 15.34 -2.95 -10.83
N ALA A 162 14.04 -3.12 -11.10
CA ALA A 162 13.55 -3.94 -12.19
C ALA A 162 14.05 -3.43 -13.54
N TYR A 163 13.97 -2.12 -13.78
CA TYR A 163 14.45 -1.49 -15.00
C TYR A 163 15.96 -1.67 -15.21
N ASP A 164 16.75 -1.49 -14.16
CA ASP A 164 18.20 -1.64 -14.22
C ASP A 164 18.64 -3.09 -14.44
N LEU A 165 17.90 -4.06 -13.86
CA LEU A 165 18.14 -5.48 -14.11
C LEU A 165 17.75 -5.86 -15.54
N LYS A 166 16.57 -5.45 -16.01
CA LYS A 166 16.10 -5.71 -17.38
C LYS A 166 17.12 -5.29 -18.42
N LYS A 167 17.77 -4.13 -18.24
CA LYS A 167 18.81 -3.64 -19.18
C LYS A 167 20.05 -4.51 -19.26
N LYS A 168 20.27 -5.39 -18.28
CA LYS A 168 21.46 -6.24 -18.20
C LYS A 168 21.21 -7.67 -18.68
N LEU A 169 19.96 -8.02 -19.05
CA LEU A 169 19.56 -9.33 -19.60
C LEU A 169 19.65 -9.35 -21.14
#